data_0bd3a302899e3c51ccdbe4bba206dc2a
#
_entry.id   0bd3a302899e3c51ccdbe4bba206dc2a
#
_cell.length_a   1.000
_cell.length_b   1.000
_cell.length_c   1.000
_cell.angle_alpha   90.00
_cell.angle_beta   90.00
_cell.angle_gamma   90.00
#
_symmetry.space_group_name_H-M   'P 1'
#
loop_
_entity.id
_entity.type
_entity.pdbx_description
1 polymer ?
#
loop_
_entity_poly.entity_id
_entity_poly.type
_entity_poly.pdbx_seq_one_letter_code
_entity_poly.pdbx_strand_id
1 'polypeptide(L)'
;MSIKISIAPRTLHFKQPAGTSRGVYTTRQSWFVTATDNAHPDIRGVGECAPLPDLSCDATPNYEERLKELCNMVEAKGSIDYDTLRPYPSVLFGLETALLDLKRGGTGVLFDNSFARGETGIPINGLVWMGNYDEMLQRLEEKMRAGFRCVKLKIGAIDFDRELDLVRHIRSAFTKEQIELRVDANGGFTADCALQRLEQLAQYDIHSIEQPIRQHQWEEMAALCKATPI
;
A
#
# COMPACT_ATOMS: atom_id res chain seq x y z
N MET A 1 -5.61 23.05 -24.52
CA MET A 1 -5.25 21.62 -24.64
C MET A 1 -6.54 20.86 -24.91
N SER A 2 -6.64 20.16 -26.02
CA SER A 2 -7.82 19.33 -26.31
C SER A 2 -7.45 17.89 -25.96
N ILE A 3 -7.74 17.52 -24.72
CA ILE A 3 -7.39 16.22 -24.16
C ILE A 3 -8.41 15.19 -24.60
N LYS A 4 -7.92 14.00 -24.97
CA LYS A 4 -8.71 12.79 -25.18
C LYS A 4 -8.22 11.70 -24.22
N ILE A 5 -9.16 10.96 -23.63
CA ILE A 5 -8.86 9.90 -22.67
C ILE A 5 -9.49 8.60 -23.14
N SER A 6 -8.68 7.58 -23.30
CA SER A 6 -9.15 6.21 -23.55
C SER A 6 -8.97 5.36 -22.30
N ILE A 7 -9.85 4.37 -22.13
CA ILE A 7 -9.88 3.46 -20.96
C ILE A 7 -9.69 2.04 -21.47
N ALA A 8 -8.77 1.29 -20.86
CA ALA A 8 -8.52 -0.12 -21.15
C ALA A 8 -8.55 -0.93 -19.84
N PRO A 9 -9.57 -1.78 -19.64
CA PRO A 9 -9.60 -2.68 -18.47
C PRO A 9 -8.55 -3.78 -18.62
N ARG A 10 -7.95 -4.19 -17.50
CA ARG A 10 -6.98 -5.28 -17.45
C ARG A 10 -7.14 -6.10 -16.19
N THR A 11 -7.31 -7.39 -16.34
CA THR A 11 -7.27 -8.35 -15.23
C THR A 11 -5.86 -8.90 -15.09
N LEU A 12 -5.26 -8.73 -13.92
CA LEU A 12 -3.98 -9.33 -13.53
C LEU A 12 -4.25 -10.57 -12.71
N HIS A 13 -3.49 -11.63 -12.93
CA HIS A 13 -3.54 -12.87 -12.17
C HIS A 13 -2.30 -12.96 -11.27
N PHE A 14 -2.51 -13.18 -9.97
CA PHE A 14 -1.40 -13.37 -9.06
C PHE A 14 -0.71 -14.71 -9.34
N LYS A 15 0.61 -14.73 -9.29
CA LYS A 15 1.41 -15.99 -9.41
C LYS A 15 1.15 -16.93 -8.23
N GLN A 16 0.83 -16.37 -7.09
CA GLN A 16 0.41 -17.05 -5.87
C GLN A 16 -0.74 -16.28 -5.25
N PRO A 17 -1.72 -16.92 -4.62
CA PRO A 17 -2.80 -16.23 -3.93
C PRO A 17 -2.27 -15.21 -2.93
N ALA A 18 -2.80 -13.99 -2.97
CA ALA A 18 -2.43 -12.91 -2.05
C ALA A 18 -3.36 -12.93 -0.84
N GLY A 19 -2.89 -13.49 0.27
CA GLY A 19 -3.61 -13.46 1.55
C GLY A 19 -3.50 -12.07 2.20
N THR A 20 -4.62 -11.52 2.65
CA THR A 20 -4.69 -10.25 3.37
C THR A 20 -5.59 -10.40 4.60
N SER A 21 -5.61 -9.40 5.48
CA SER A 21 -6.56 -9.35 6.61
C SER A 21 -8.04 -9.32 6.19
N ARG A 22 -8.34 -9.14 4.89
CA ARG A 22 -9.70 -9.04 4.35
C ARG A 22 -10.10 -10.23 3.47
N GLY A 23 -9.15 -11.08 3.11
CA GLY A 23 -9.42 -12.25 2.26
C GLY A 23 -8.22 -12.64 1.41
N VAL A 24 -8.44 -13.61 0.54
CA VAL A 24 -7.43 -14.13 -0.39
C VAL A 24 -7.82 -13.72 -1.80
N TYR A 25 -6.92 -13.01 -2.48
CA TYR A 25 -7.13 -12.55 -3.85
C TYR A 25 -6.26 -13.35 -4.81
N THR A 26 -6.87 -13.79 -5.91
CA THR A 26 -6.17 -14.50 -7.00
C THR A 26 -6.05 -13.65 -8.26
N THR A 27 -6.84 -12.58 -8.34
CA THR A 27 -6.86 -11.63 -9.45
C THR A 27 -6.92 -10.20 -8.93
N ARG A 28 -6.49 -9.26 -9.78
CA ARG A 28 -6.66 -7.83 -9.58
C ARG A 28 -7.18 -7.20 -10.87
N GLN A 29 -8.29 -6.48 -10.78
CA GLN A 29 -8.81 -5.67 -11.86
C GLN A 29 -8.21 -4.26 -11.77
N SER A 30 -7.69 -3.78 -12.90
CA SER A 30 -7.22 -2.40 -13.09
C SER A 30 -7.79 -1.82 -14.38
N TRP A 31 -7.83 -0.50 -14.46
CA TRP A 31 -8.19 0.25 -15.69
C TRP A 31 -7.06 1.21 -16.01
N PHE A 32 -6.45 1.03 -17.16
CA PHE A 32 -5.47 1.97 -17.65
C PHE A 32 -6.18 3.10 -18.37
N VAL A 33 -5.85 4.33 -18.01
CA VAL A 33 -6.30 5.54 -18.69
C VAL A 33 -5.13 6.08 -19.51
N THR A 34 -5.39 6.38 -20.79
CA THR A 34 -4.39 6.96 -21.68
C THR A 34 -4.88 8.31 -22.14
N ALA A 35 -4.16 9.36 -21.80
CA ALA A 35 -4.42 10.73 -22.20
C ALA A 35 -3.57 11.11 -23.43
N THR A 36 -4.18 11.79 -24.40
CA THR A 36 -3.51 12.37 -25.57
C THR A 36 -3.95 13.81 -25.76
N ASP A 37 -3.12 14.63 -26.42
CA ASP A 37 -3.51 15.97 -26.88
C ASP A 37 -3.69 15.94 -28.40
N ASN A 38 -4.77 16.51 -28.91
CA ASN A 38 -5.02 16.60 -30.34
C ASN A 38 -3.90 17.33 -31.12
N ALA A 39 -3.17 18.22 -30.43
CA ALA A 39 -2.03 18.90 -31.04
C ALA A 39 -0.79 17.98 -31.20
N HIS A 40 -0.68 16.95 -30.38
CA HIS A 40 0.43 16.01 -30.34
C HIS A 40 -0.08 14.57 -30.11
N PRO A 41 -0.77 13.97 -31.13
CA PRO A 41 -1.47 12.70 -30.98
C PRO A 41 -0.52 11.49 -30.75
N ASP A 42 0.76 11.64 -31.07
CA ASP A 42 1.77 10.60 -30.88
C ASP A 42 2.28 10.54 -29.43
N ILE A 43 2.05 11.61 -28.65
CA ILE A 43 2.44 11.63 -27.21
C ILE A 43 1.27 11.08 -26.39
N ARG A 44 1.57 10.08 -25.55
CA ARG A 44 0.58 9.40 -24.73
C ARG A 44 1.02 9.42 -23.28
N GLY A 45 0.20 9.98 -22.40
CA GLY A 45 0.39 9.84 -20.98
C GLY A 45 -0.48 8.72 -20.43
N VAL A 46 0.09 7.87 -19.59
CA VAL A 46 -0.58 6.67 -19.06
C VAL A 46 -0.71 6.75 -17.53
N GLY A 47 -1.89 6.38 -17.04
CA GLY A 47 -2.15 6.20 -15.61
C GLY A 47 -2.95 4.93 -15.34
N GLU A 48 -2.92 4.46 -14.11
CA GLU A 48 -3.63 3.27 -13.67
C GLU A 48 -4.66 3.62 -12.60
N CYS A 49 -5.92 3.27 -12.83
CA CYS A 49 -6.99 3.31 -11.86
C CYS A 49 -7.19 1.90 -11.31
N ALA A 50 -6.76 1.67 -10.06
CA ALA A 50 -6.67 0.33 -9.50
C ALA A 50 -7.27 0.25 -8.09
N PRO A 51 -8.60 0.41 -7.94
CA PRO A 51 -9.26 0.26 -6.65
C PRO A 51 -9.08 -1.16 -6.13
N LEU A 52 -8.87 -1.30 -4.82
CA LEU A 52 -8.86 -2.61 -4.16
C LEU A 52 -10.27 -2.96 -3.72
N PRO A 53 -10.81 -4.12 -4.13
CA PRO A 53 -12.06 -4.64 -3.59
C PRO A 53 -12.02 -4.67 -2.05
N ASP A 54 -13.13 -4.41 -1.41
CA ASP A 54 -13.32 -4.45 0.05
C ASP A 54 -12.46 -3.45 0.86
N LEU A 55 -11.68 -2.59 0.17
CA LEU A 55 -10.81 -1.61 0.82
C LEU A 55 -10.96 -0.19 0.29
N SER A 56 -10.85 0.01 -1.03
CA SER A 56 -10.93 1.36 -1.61
C SER A 56 -12.37 1.88 -1.53
N CYS A 57 -12.53 3.12 -1.06
CA CYS A 57 -13.86 3.72 -0.88
C CYS A 57 -14.60 3.92 -2.21
N ASP A 58 -13.89 3.97 -3.32
CA ASP A 58 -14.41 4.10 -4.67
C ASP A 58 -14.54 2.76 -5.43
N ALA A 59 -14.21 1.61 -4.80
CA ALA A 59 -14.42 0.28 -5.38
C ALA A 59 -15.90 -0.13 -5.35
N THR A 60 -16.69 0.44 -6.24
CA THR A 60 -18.15 0.22 -6.33
C THR A 60 -18.52 -0.67 -7.51
N PRO A 61 -19.68 -1.35 -7.49
CA PRO A 61 -20.11 -2.20 -8.60
C PRO A 61 -20.20 -1.49 -9.96
N ASN A 62 -20.48 -0.18 -9.98
CA ASN A 62 -20.55 0.65 -11.17
C ASN A 62 -19.27 1.45 -11.45
N TYR A 63 -18.14 0.97 -10.95
CA TYR A 63 -16.84 1.68 -11.03
C TYR A 63 -16.49 2.08 -12.46
N GLU A 64 -16.60 1.18 -13.42
CA GLU A 64 -16.21 1.46 -14.83
C GLU A 64 -17.10 2.53 -15.48
N GLU A 65 -18.40 2.52 -15.18
CA GLU A 65 -19.34 3.54 -15.65
C GLU A 65 -18.96 4.92 -15.07
N ARG A 66 -18.70 4.96 -13.77
CA ARG A 66 -18.26 6.18 -13.10
C ARG A 66 -16.90 6.67 -13.63
N LEU A 67 -15.96 5.78 -13.86
CA LEU A 67 -14.67 6.12 -14.47
C LEU A 67 -14.87 6.79 -15.84
N LYS A 68 -15.74 6.24 -16.71
CA LYS A 68 -16.07 6.83 -18.01
C LYS A 68 -16.65 8.24 -17.88
N GLU A 69 -17.60 8.44 -16.98
CA GLU A 69 -18.20 9.75 -16.71
C GLU A 69 -17.14 10.77 -16.27
N LEU A 70 -16.28 10.41 -15.33
CA LEU A 70 -15.23 11.30 -14.81
C LEU A 70 -14.16 11.61 -15.87
N CYS A 71 -13.79 10.64 -16.70
CA CYS A 71 -12.91 10.88 -17.85
C CYS A 71 -13.51 11.89 -18.82
N ASN A 72 -14.80 11.75 -19.18
CA ASN A 72 -15.50 12.68 -20.06
C ASN A 72 -15.55 14.11 -19.48
N MET A 73 -15.73 14.24 -18.15
CA MET A 73 -15.68 15.55 -17.47
C MET A 73 -14.30 16.20 -17.58
N VAL A 74 -13.22 15.41 -17.39
CA VAL A 74 -11.84 15.90 -17.53
C VAL A 74 -11.55 16.28 -18.98
N GLU A 75 -12.00 15.51 -19.97
CA GLU A 75 -11.89 15.87 -21.40
C GLU A 75 -12.59 17.20 -21.70
N ALA A 76 -13.83 17.36 -21.27
CA ALA A 76 -14.63 18.57 -21.51
C ALA A 76 -14.02 19.82 -20.87
N LYS A 77 -13.46 19.69 -19.65
CA LYS A 77 -12.85 20.78 -18.89
C LYS A 77 -11.40 21.04 -19.32
N GLY A 78 -10.71 20.03 -19.87
CA GLY A 78 -9.27 20.09 -20.20
C GLY A 78 -8.35 20.09 -18.97
N SER A 79 -8.88 19.79 -17.79
CA SER A 79 -8.14 19.79 -16.52
C SER A 79 -8.86 18.97 -15.45
N ILE A 80 -8.13 18.56 -14.41
CA ILE A 80 -8.70 17.88 -13.25
C ILE A 80 -9.50 18.86 -12.39
N ASP A 81 -10.68 18.41 -11.98
CA ASP A 81 -11.48 19.01 -10.93
C ASP A 81 -11.30 18.22 -9.64
N TYR A 82 -10.45 18.72 -8.75
CA TYR A 82 -10.10 18.01 -7.52
C TYR A 82 -11.28 17.82 -6.56
N ASP A 83 -12.19 18.77 -6.50
CA ASP A 83 -13.35 18.65 -5.60
C ASP A 83 -14.32 17.57 -6.07
N THR A 84 -14.53 17.47 -7.38
CA THR A 84 -15.34 16.41 -7.99
C THR A 84 -14.67 15.03 -7.92
N LEU A 85 -13.34 14.97 -8.08
CA LEU A 85 -12.61 13.68 -8.16
C LEU A 85 -12.13 13.16 -6.79
N ARG A 86 -12.07 14.00 -5.76
CA ARG A 86 -11.63 13.60 -4.39
C ARG A 86 -12.38 12.39 -3.82
N PRO A 87 -13.69 12.21 -4.03
CA PRO A 87 -14.40 10.99 -3.59
C PRO A 87 -14.01 9.71 -4.34
N TYR A 88 -13.24 9.83 -5.43
CA TYR A 88 -12.81 8.73 -6.30
C TYR A 88 -11.28 8.68 -6.39
N PRO A 89 -10.57 8.31 -5.29
CA PRO A 89 -9.13 8.46 -5.19
C PRO A 89 -8.35 7.60 -6.20
N SER A 90 -8.84 6.42 -6.55
CA SER A 90 -8.19 5.59 -7.56
C SER A 90 -8.32 6.18 -8.97
N VAL A 91 -9.46 6.81 -9.28
CA VAL A 91 -9.68 7.52 -10.54
C VAL A 91 -8.83 8.79 -10.59
N LEU A 92 -8.84 9.57 -9.51
CA LEU A 92 -8.02 10.78 -9.39
C LEU A 92 -6.54 10.46 -9.62
N PHE A 93 -6.01 9.45 -8.94
CA PHE A 93 -4.61 9.03 -9.10
C PHE A 93 -4.28 8.65 -10.55
N GLY A 94 -5.13 7.84 -11.19
CA GLY A 94 -4.91 7.44 -12.57
C GLY A 94 -4.93 8.63 -13.55
N LEU A 95 -5.89 9.54 -13.40
CA LEU A 95 -6.00 10.71 -14.25
C LEU A 95 -4.86 11.72 -14.02
N GLU A 96 -4.48 11.99 -12.77
CA GLU A 96 -3.32 12.84 -12.46
C GLU A 96 -2.04 12.27 -13.07
N THR A 97 -1.82 10.98 -12.90
CA THR A 97 -0.66 10.27 -13.45
C THR A 97 -0.62 10.39 -14.97
N ALA A 98 -1.75 10.10 -15.64
CA ALA A 98 -1.83 10.18 -17.11
C ALA A 98 -1.58 11.60 -17.63
N LEU A 99 -2.19 12.61 -17.01
CA LEU A 99 -2.01 14.01 -17.46
C LEU A 99 -0.60 14.53 -17.15
N LEU A 100 0.01 14.12 -16.03
CA LEU A 100 1.37 14.49 -15.70
C LEU A 100 2.37 13.84 -16.66
N ASP A 101 2.17 12.55 -16.99
CA ASP A 101 2.99 11.84 -17.98
C ASP A 101 2.85 12.46 -19.38
N LEU A 102 1.62 12.76 -19.82
CA LEU A 102 1.39 13.49 -21.07
C LEU A 102 2.15 14.82 -21.11
N LYS A 103 2.07 15.62 -20.04
CA LYS A 103 2.78 16.90 -19.90
C LYS A 103 4.31 16.72 -19.95
N ARG A 104 4.82 15.55 -19.54
CA ARG A 104 6.24 15.19 -19.56
C ARG A 104 6.67 14.49 -20.86
N GLY A 105 5.81 14.45 -21.88
CA GLY A 105 6.11 13.88 -23.18
C GLY A 105 5.86 12.38 -23.31
N GLY A 106 5.10 11.77 -22.39
CA GLY A 106 4.74 10.36 -22.41
C GLY A 106 5.91 9.40 -22.19
N THR A 107 6.87 9.82 -21.38
CA THR A 107 8.12 9.07 -21.14
C THR A 107 8.06 8.11 -19.96
N GLY A 108 6.98 8.15 -19.17
CA GLY A 108 6.85 7.45 -17.90
C GLY A 108 7.64 8.10 -16.74
N VAL A 109 8.39 9.16 -17.00
CA VAL A 109 9.14 9.89 -15.98
C VAL A 109 8.32 11.05 -15.45
N LEU A 110 7.58 10.84 -14.38
CA LEU A 110 6.69 11.85 -13.80
C LEU A 110 7.46 12.96 -13.08
N PHE A 111 8.53 12.59 -12.38
CA PHE A 111 9.39 13.50 -11.63
C PHE A 111 10.85 13.24 -11.99
N ASP A 112 11.55 14.26 -12.48
CA ASP A 112 12.97 14.16 -12.79
C ASP A 112 13.81 14.30 -11.52
N ASN A 113 14.22 13.16 -10.97
CA ASN A 113 15.10 13.08 -9.79
C ASN A 113 16.06 11.87 -9.92
N SER A 114 17.03 11.78 -9.03
CA SER A 114 18.05 10.72 -9.07
C SER A 114 17.46 9.30 -8.92
N PHE A 115 16.37 9.15 -8.17
CA PHE A 115 15.67 7.87 -8.04
C PHE A 115 15.00 7.46 -9.36
N ALA A 116 14.25 8.37 -10.00
CA ALA A 116 13.60 8.10 -11.28
C ALA A 116 14.59 7.79 -12.39
N ARG A 117 15.81 8.36 -12.33
CA ARG A 117 16.90 8.06 -13.27
C ARG A 117 17.68 6.79 -12.92
N GLY A 118 17.35 6.12 -11.82
CA GLY A 118 18.06 4.92 -11.35
C GLY A 118 19.47 5.17 -10.77
N GLU A 119 19.79 6.41 -10.43
CA GLU A 119 21.10 6.81 -9.88
C GLU A 119 21.18 6.52 -8.37
N THR A 120 20.04 6.54 -7.68
CA THR A 120 19.95 6.25 -6.25
C THR A 120 18.80 5.31 -5.94
N GLY A 121 18.96 4.49 -4.90
CA GLY A 121 17.90 3.65 -4.37
C GLY A 121 17.11 4.35 -3.26
N ILE A 122 15.95 3.78 -2.92
CA ILE A 122 15.17 4.11 -1.73
C ILE A 122 15.28 2.93 -0.77
N PRO A 123 15.69 3.12 0.50
CA PRO A 123 15.69 2.06 1.49
C PRO A 123 14.28 1.51 1.71
N ILE A 124 14.14 0.19 1.70
CA ILE A 124 12.89 -0.50 1.96
C ILE A 124 13.07 -1.56 3.05
N ASN A 125 12.01 -1.87 3.78
CA ASN A 125 12.00 -3.00 4.69
C ASN A 125 11.74 -4.31 3.96
N GLY A 126 12.25 -5.42 4.47
CA GLY A 126 11.82 -6.77 4.15
C GLY A 126 10.44 -7.01 4.78
N LEU A 127 9.46 -7.45 4.00
CA LEU A 127 8.14 -7.78 4.51
C LEU A 127 8.04 -9.28 4.77
N VAL A 128 7.68 -9.63 6.01
CA VAL A 128 7.23 -10.97 6.39
C VAL A 128 5.72 -10.97 6.42
N TRP A 129 5.13 -11.57 5.40
CA TRP A 129 3.69 -11.63 5.20
C TRP A 129 3.03 -12.61 6.18
N MET A 130 1.74 -12.40 6.46
CA MET A 130 0.93 -13.29 7.29
C MET A 130 0.98 -14.73 6.77
N GLY A 131 0.95 -15.69 7.69
CA GLY A 131 0.96 -17.11 7.44
C GLY A 131 0.87 -17.88 8.75
N ASN A 132 1.03 -19.19 8.72
CA ASN A 132 1.28 -19.95 9.94
C ASN A 132 2.70 -19.67 10.47
N TYR A 133 3.01 -20.14 11.67
CA TYR A 133 4.28 -19.89 12.34
C TYR A 133 5.50 -20.30 11.48
N ASP A 134 5.48 -21.50 10.91
CA ASP A 134 6.61 -22.05 10.16
C ASP A 134 6.85 -21.28 8.85
N GLU A 135 5.76 -20.89 8.15
CA GLU A 135 5.83 -20.05 6.95
C GLU A 135 6.39 -18.65 7.26
N MET A 136 5.99 -18.06 8.38
CA MET A 136 6.49 -16.74 8.78
C MET A 136 7.96 -16.80 9.17
N LEU A 137 8.38 -17.85 9.87
CA LEU A 137 9.78 -18.09 10.22
C LEU A 137 10.64 -18.28 8.98
N GLN A 138 10.20 -19.12 8.03
CA GLN A 138 10.91 -19.32 6.76
C GLN A 138 11.08 -18.00 5.98
N ARG A 139 9.99 -17.23 5.83
CA ARG A 139 10.02 -15.94 5.13
C ARG A 139 10.95 -14.94 5.82
N LEU A 140 10.97 -14.96 7.15
CA LEU A 140 11.90 -14.13 7.94
C LEU A 140 13.35 -14.50 7.60
N GLU A 141 13.71 -15.77 7.69
CA GLU A 141 15.07 -16.23 7.37
C GLU A 141 15.50 -15.91 5.93
N GLU A 142 14.55 -15.96 4.97
CA GLU A 142 14.80 -15.54 3.59
C GLU A 142 15.15 -14.05 3.51
N LYS A 143 14.42 -13.18 4.23
CA LYS A 143 14.71 -11.74 4.27
C LYS A 143 16.06 -11.45 4.92
N MET A 144 16.38 -12.18 5.99
CA MET A 144 17.67 -12.06 6.67
C MET A 144 18.82 -12.45 5.74
N ARG A 145 18.70 -13.59 5.05
CA ARG A 145 19.71 -14.05 4.06
C ARG A 145 19.84 -13.08 2.88
N ALA A 146 18.75 -12.41 2.49
CA ALA A 146 18.76 -11.39 1.45
C ALA A 146 19.38 -10.05 1.90
N GLY A 147 19.81 -9.92 3.18
CA GLY A 147 20.53 -8.75 3.68
C GLY A 147 19.65 -7.56 4.09
N PHE A 148 18.36 -7.76 4.30
CA PHE A 148 17.50 -6.70 4.84
C PHE A 148 17.94 -6.35 6.26
N ARG A 149 18.07 -5.03 6.54
CA ARG A 149 18.39 -4.49 7.87
C ARG A 149 17.16 -3.93 8.61
N CYS A 150 16.04 -3.86 7.95
CA CYS A 150 14.74 -3.56 8.52
C CYS A 150 13.75 -4.62 8.07
N VAL A 151 13.05 -5.23 9.01
CA VAL A 151 12.03 -6.23 8.73
C VAL A 151 10.70 -5.78 9.34
N LYS A 152 9.64 -5.83 8.54
CA LYS A 152 8.26 -5.60 8.99
C LYS A 152 7.53 -6.93 9.07
N LEU A 153 7.15 -7.31 10.29
CA LEU A 153 6.42 -8.54 10.58
C LEU A 153 4.93 -8.24 10.69
N LYS A 154 4.11 -8.93 9.91
CA LYS A 154 2.65 -8.88 10.07
C LYS A 154 2.26 -9.73 11.27
N ILE A 155 1.49 -9.13 12.19
CA ILE A 155 0.98 -9.76 13.41
C ILE A 155 -0.53 -9.53 13.55
N GLY A 156 -1.16 -10.07 14.59
CA GLY A 156 -2.61 -9.92 14.84
C GLY A 156 -3.50 -10.93 14.10
N ALA A 157 -2.91 -11.95 13.46
CA ALA A 157 -3.65 -12.98 12.71
C ALA A 157 -3.61 -14.36 13.37
N ILE A 158 -2.61 -14.66 14.18
CA ILE A 158 -2.46 -15.90 14.93
C ILE A 158 -2.45 -15.62 16.43
N ASP A 159 -2.29 -16.66 17.23
CA ASP A 159 -2.15 -16.49 18.69
C ASP A 159 -0.98 -15.56 19.04
N PHE A 160 -1.22 -14.59 19.92
CA PHE A 160 -0.27 -13.54 20.24
C PHE A 160 1.02 -14.05 20.89
N ASP A 161 0.95 -15.12 21.69
CA ASP A 161 2.14 -15.70 22.32
C ASP A 161 3.07 -16.31 21.24
N ARG A 162 2.49 -16.88 20.18
CA ARG A 162 3.25 -17.36 19.03
C ARG A 162 3.87 -16.23 18.23
N GLU A 163 3.18 -15.10 18.12
CA GLU A 163 3.73 -13.89 17.48
C GLU A 163 4.91 -13.33 18.30
N LEU A 164 4.78 -13.32 19.64
CA LEU A 164 5.90 -12.98 20.53
C LEU A 164 7.07 -13.94 20.40
N ASP A 165 6.82 -15.24 20.20
CA ASP A 165 7.88 -16.22 19.98
C ASP A 165 8.67 -15.93 18.69
N LEU A 166 8.01 -15.51 17.60
CA LEU A 166 8.70 -15.07 16.39
C LEU A 166 9.57 -13.85 16.66
N VAL A 167 9.04 -12.84 17.36
CA VAL A 167 9.79 -11.65 17.76
C VAL A 167 11.00 -12.00 18.62
N ARG A 168 10.80 -12.86 19.61
CA ARG A 168 11.87 -13.38 20.50
C ARG A 168 12.95 -14.12 19.68
N HIS A 169 12.55 -14.95 18.72
CA HIS A 169 13.46 -15.66 17.84
C HIS A 169 14.34 -14.69 17.06
N ILE A 170 13.75 -13.64 16.48
CA ILE A 170 14.51 -12.60 15.79
C ILE A 170 15.54 -11.95 16.72
N ARG A 171 15.11 -11.54 17.91
CA ARG A 171 15.99 -10.84 18.87
C ARG A 171 17.04 -11.73 19.50
N SER A 172 16.82 -13.05 19.57
CA SER A 172 17.86 -13.99 19.99
C SER A 172 18.98 -14.15 18.97
N ALA A 173 18.67 -13.96 17.69
CA ALA A 173 19.64 -14.08 16.58
C ALA A 173 20.26 -12.74 16.20
N PHE A 174 19.57 -11.62 16.39
CA PHE A 174 19.98 -10.30 15.89
C PHE A 174 19.67 -9.19 16.90
N THR A 175 20.66 -8.36 17.19
CA THR A 175 20.48 -7.17 18.02
C THR A 175 19.68 -6.08 17.28
N LYS A 176 19.22 -5.06 18.00
CA LYS A 176 18.51 -3.92 17.39
C LYS A 176 19.37 -3.08 16.44
N GLU A 177 20.69 -3.08 16.67
CA GLU A 177 21.66 -2.40 15.80
C GLU A 177 21.89 -3.16 14.47
N GLN A 178 21.69 -4.47 14.49
CA GLN A 178 21.81 -5.31 13.29
C GLN A 178 20.52 -5.29 12.47
N ILE A 179 19.36 -5.32 13.13
CA ILE A 179 18.06 -5.35 12.47
C ILE A 179 17.03 -4.49 13.22
N GLU A 180 16.52 -3.50 12.52
CA GLU A 180 15.32 -2.77 12.91
C GLU A 180 14.09 -3.66 12.68
N LEU A 181 13.30 -3.87 13.73
CA LEU A 181 12.08 -4.66 13.67
C LEU A 181 10.86 -3.76 13.81
N ARG A 182 9.98 -3.82 12.82
CA ARG A 182 8.67 -3.19 12.79
C ARG A 182 7.59 -4.24 12.80
N VAL A 183 6.45 -3.92 13.40
CA VAL A 183 5.28 -4.81 13.37
C VAL A 183 4.06 -4.09 12.82
N ASP A 184 3.11 -4.86 12.27
CA ASP A 184 1.87 -4.34 11.71
C ASP A 184 0.74 -5.32 12.08
N ALA A 185 -0.14 -4.87 12.95
CA ALA A 185 -1.22 -5.69 13.48
C ALA A 185 -2.50 -5.64 12.62
N ASN A 186 -2.58 -4.75 11.64
CA ASN A 186 -3.76 -4.58 10.76
C ASN A 186 -5.11 -4.49 11.53
N GLY A 187 -5.11 -3.87 12.70
CA GLY A 187 -6.29 -3.77 13.58
C GLY A 187 -6.64 -5.08 14.29
N GLY A 188 -5.69 -5.98 14.45
CA GLY A 188 -5.91 -7.31 15.06
C GLY A 188 -6.07 -7.30 16.58
N PHE A 189 -5.72 -6.19 17.24
CA PHE A 189 -5.91 -6.07 18.69
C PHE A 189 -7.23 -5.34 19.01
N THR A 190 -7.83 -5.68 20.15
CA THR A 190 -8.91 -4.88 20.72
C THR A 190 -8.31 -3.70 21.49
N ALA A 191 -9.05 -2.60 21.63
CA ALA A 191 -8.59 -1.44 22.38
C ALA A 191 -8.20 -1.79 23.85
N ASP A 192 -8.95 -2.70 24.47
CA ASP A 192 -8.73 -3.11 25.87
C ASP A 192 -7.42 -3.87 26.08
N CYS A 193 -6.96 -4.65 25.09
CA CYS A 193 -5.73 -5.45 25.23
C CYS A 193 -4.52 -4.81 24.53
N ALA A 194 -4.73 -3.78 23.72
CA ALA A 194 -3.67 -3.23 22.88
C ALA A 194 -2.47 -2.73 23.70
N LEU A 195 -2.70 -1.93 24.72
CA LEU A 195 -1.60 -1.38 25.54
C LEU A 195 -0.75 -2.49 26.17
N GLN A 196 -1.38 -3.49 26.78
CA GLN A 196 -0.68 -4.64 27.39
C GLN A 196 0.18 -5.39 26.35
N ARG A 197 -0.35 -5.60 25.13
CA ARG A 197 0.40 -6.25 24.04
C ARG A 197 1.58 -5.39 23.57
N LEU A 198 1.40 -4.08 23.51
CA LEU A 198 2.49 -3.16 23.15
C LEU A 198 3.59 -3.12 24.22
N GLU A 199 3.24 -3.20 25.52
CA GLU A 199 4.20 -3.31 26.62
C GLU A 199 5.03 -4.61 26.53
N GLN A 200 4.40 -5.72 26.12
CA GLN A 200 5.10 -6.99 25.90
C GLN A 200 6.03 -6.93 24.68
N LEU A 201 5.56 -6.33 23.56
CA LEU A 201 6.37 -6.14 22.37
C LEU A 201 7.55 -5.19 22.61
N ALA A 202 7.38 -4.16 23.42
CA ALA A 202 8.42 -3.19 23.76
C ALA A 202 9.67 -3.82 24.40
N GLN A 203 9.52 -4.97 25.08
CA GLN A 203 10.65 -5.70 25.65
C GLN A 203 11.64 -6.23 24.63
N TYR A 204 11.25 -6.20 23.34
CA TYR A 204 12.05 -6.71 22.21
C TYR A 204 12.57 -5.60 21.30
N ASP A 205 12.71 -4.38 21.78
CA ASP A 205 13.22 -3.24 20.99
C ASP A 205 12.49 -3.09 19.64
N ILE A 206 11.16 -3.16 19.65
CA ILE A 206 10.35 -2.90 18.45
C ILE A 206 10.42 -1.41 18.12
N HIS A 207 10.76 -1.08 16.86
CA HIS A 207 10.86 0.30 16.40
C HIS A 207 9.49 0.99 16.34
N SER A 208 8.49 0.29 15.83
CA SER A 208 7.13 0.87 15.65
C SER A 208 6.10 -0.23 15.41
N ILE A 209 4.86 0.10 15.71
CA ILE A 209 3.70 -0.70 15.35
C ILE A 209 2.77 0.09 14.42
N GLU A 210 2.30 -0.55 13.35
CA GLU A 210 1.27 -0.03 12.46
C GLU A 210 -0.08 -0.61 12.84
N GLN A 211 -1.07 0.25 12.94
CA GLN A 211 -2.48 -0.08 13.13
C GLN A 211 -2.74 -1.18 14.18
N PRO A 212 -2.42 -0.94 15.47
CA PRO A 212 -2.65 -1.94 16.52
C PRO A 212 -4.13 -2.28 16.70
N ILE A 213 -5.01 -1.29 16.62
CA ILE A 213 -6.47 -1.43 16.75
C ILE A 213 -7.19 -1.10 15.44
N ARG A 214 -8.47 -1.45 15.33
CA ARG A 214 -9.29 -1.22 14.15
C ARG A 214 -9.43 0.27 13.83
N GLN A 215 -9.65 0.55 12.54
CA GLN A 215 -9.95 1.90 12.06
C GLN A 215 -11.23 2.47 12.71
N HIS A 216 -11.35 3.80 12.71
CA HIS A 216 -12.47 4.57 13.29
C HIS A 216 -12.54 4.58 14.82
N GLN A 217 -11.60 4.00 15.53
CA GLN A 217 -11.44 4.07 16.99
C GLN A 217 -10.46 5.21 17.34
N TRP A 218 -10.82 6.45 16.98
CA TRP A 218 -9.90 7.60 17.05
C TRP A 218 -9.50 7.99 18.46
N GLU A 219 -10.44 7.92 19.41
CA GLU A 219 -10.20 8.28 20.82
C GLU A 219 -9.31 7.22 21.50
N GLU A 220 -9.60 5.95 21.28
CA GLU A 220 -8.82 4.83 21.77
C GLU A 220 -7.41 4.85 21.18
N MET A 221 -7.28 5.11 19.89
CA MET A 221 -5.97 5.24 19.24
C MET A 221 -5.19 6.44 19.80
N ALA A 222 -5.84 7.59 20.02
CA ALA A 222 -5.18 8.75 20.60
C ALA A 222 -4.72 8.49 22.06
N ALA A 223 -5.51 7.76 22.83
CA ALA A 223 -5.13 7.33 24.18
C ALA A 223 -3.95 6.35 24.15
N LEU A 224 -4.01 5.37 23.23
CA LEU A 224 -2.95 4.38 23.04
C LEU A 224 -1.62 5.04 22.63
N CYS A 225 -1.65 5.98 21.70
CA CYS A 225 -0.45 6.73 21.26
C CYS A 225 0.22 7.54 22.38
N LYS A 226 -0.54 7.96 23.39
CA LYS A 226 0.01 8.66 24.56
C LYS A 226 0.62 7.73 25.60
N ALA A 227 0.11 6.51 25.69
CA ALA A 227 0.48 5.55 26.74
C ALA A 227 1.51 4.52 26.29
N THR A 228 1.60 4.24 24.98
CA THR A 228 2.46 3.18 24.45
C THR A 228 3.96 3.47 24.63
N PRO A 229 4.76 2.45 24.95
CA PRO A 229 6.22 2.55 24.95
C PRO A 229 6.87 2.39 23.57
N ILE A 230 6.07 2.12 22.52
CA ILE A 230 6.52 1.93 21.12
C ILE A 230 6.00 3.08 20.28
#